data_a8c1a071e792419f5be7d56d11d27913
#
_entry.id   a8c1a071e792419f5be7d56d11d27913
#
_cell.length_a   1.000
_cell.length_b   1.000
_cell.length_c   1.000
_cell.angle_alpha   90.00
_cell.angle_beta   90.00
_cell.angle_gamma   90.00
#
_symmetry.space_group_name_H-M   'P 1'
#
loop_
_entity.id
_entity.type
_entity.pdbx_description
1 polymer ?
#
loop_
_entity_poly.entity_id
_entity_poly.type
_entity_poly.pdbx_seq_one_letter_code
_entity_poly.pdbx_strand_id
1 'polypeptide(L)'
;MIEIVNVKKFFGSVRAVDNVSFSIERGEIFGLLGKNGAGKTTTIKMLTLQLKPTAGEIFFDGRPTNGNEIFIKSLLGLVPQHLNFDQDLTVEENLELHARLHHLPKIERRERIDELLKFVELEKVRRSNVRELSGGMKRRLLIIRALIHRPKILLLDEPTVALDPQVRRKIWELIIKLKAQGITIVLTTHYIEEAEFLCDRVAILNRGRLVALDTTQNLCAGHSLEETFIALTK
;
A
#
# COMPACT_ATOMS: atom_id res chain seq x y z
N MET A 1 -3.55 -5.86 -13.73
CA MET A 1 -4.25 -6.81 -12.85
C MET A 1 -3.23 -7.61 -12.05
N ILE A 2 -3.49 -7.85 -10.77
CA ILE A 2 -2.66 -8.75 -9.93
C ILE A 2 -3.52 -9.98 -9.64
N GLU A 3 -2.94 -11.16 -9.79
CA GLU A 3 -3.60 -12.43 -9.46
C GLU A 3 -2.79 -13.17 -8.40
N ILE A 4 -3.45 -13.64 -7.38
CA ILE A 4 -2.89 -14.43 -6.28
C ILE A 4 -3.61 -15.76 -6.32
N VAL A 5 -2.85 -16.85 -6.53
CA VAL A 5 -3.41 -18.18 -6.78
C VAL A 5 -2.88 -19.18 -5.77
N ASN A 6 -3.76 -19.65 -4.87
CA ASN A 6 -3.47 -20.66 -3.85
C ASN A 6 -2.21 -20.40 -3.04
N VAL A 7 -1.94 -19.10 -2.75
CA VAL A 7 -0.70 -18.67 -2.10
C VAL A 7 -0.67 -19.12 -0.64
N LYS A 8 0.48 -19.69 -0.26
CA LYS A 8 0.78 -20.10 1.12
C LYS A 8 2.10 -19.48 1.54
N LYS A 9 2.19 -19.04 2.80
CA LYS A 9 3.45 -18.62 3.42
C LYS A 9 3.53 -19.13 4.85
N PHE A 10 4.52 -19.97 5.09
CA PHE A 10 4.79 -20.56 6.40
C PHE A 10 6.15 -20.09 6.92
N PHE A 11 6.23 -19.87 8.23
CA PHE A 11 7.44 -19.58 8.97
C PHE A 11 7.56 -20.64 10.08
N GLY A 12 8.31 -21.70 9.83
CA GLY A 12 8.30 -22.88 10.68
C GLY A 12 6.89 -23.46 10.80
N SER A 13 6.36 -23.56 12.02
CA SER A 13 5.00 -24.03 12.29
C SER A 13 3.91 -22.98 12.07
N VAL A 14 4.27 -21.70 11.91
CA VAL A 14 3.30 -20.61 11.77
C VAL A 14 2.82 -20.50 10.32
N ARG A 15 1.53 -20.66 10.09
CA ARG A 15 0.86 -20.46 8.80
C ARG A 15 0.42 -19.00 8.68
N ALA A 16 1.34 -18.14 8.24
CA ALA A 16 1.06 -16.70 8.12
C ALA A 16 0.08 -16.37 7.00
N VAL A 17 0.11 -17.15 5.89
CA VAL A 17 -0.87 -17.12 4.79
C VAL A 17 -1.14 -18.58 4.40
N ASP A 18 -2.40 -18.97 4.34
CA ASP A 18 -2.82 -20.35 4.11
C ASP A 18 -3.89 -20.43 3.03
N ASN A 19 -3.48 -20.78 1.83
CA ASN A 19 -4.33 -21.03 0.66
C ASN A 19 -5.20 -19.82 0.26
N VAL A 20 -4.58 -18.66 0.11
CA VAL A 20 -5.27 -17.42 -0.26
C VAL A 20 -5.25 -17.25 -1.78
N SER A 21 -6.44 -16.97 -2.37
CA SER A 21 -6.61 -16.67 -3.80
C SER A 21 -7.54 -15.48 -3.97
N PHE A 22 -7.11 -14.49 -4.76
CA PHE A 22 -7.93 -13.35 -5.18
C PHE A 22 -7.26 -12.59 -6.34
N SER A 23 -8.05 -11.74 -7.01
CA SER A 23 -7.55 -10.82 -8.03
C SER A 23 -7.75 -9.37 -7.62
N ILE A 24 -6.87 -8.49 -8.12
CA ILE A 24 -6.96 -7.05 -7.97
C ILE A 24 -7.03 -6.44 -9.37
N GLU A 25 -8.05 -5.62 -9.61
CA GLU A 25 -8.29 -5.00 -10.90
C GLU A 25 -7.48 -3.70 -11.06
N ARG A 26 -7.32 -3.26 -12.31
CA ARG A 26 -6.63 -1.99 -12.58
C ARG A 26 -7.48 -0.80 -12.16
N GLY A 27 -6.85 0.16 -11.47
CA GLY A 27 -7.48 1.42 -11.07
C GLY A 27 -8.43 1.30 -9.88
N GLU A 28 -8.55 0.12 -9.24
CA GLU A 28 -9.31 -0.02 -7.99
C GLU A 28 -8.47 0.31 -6.75
N ILE A 29 -9.15 0.64 -5.67
CA ILE A 29 -8.59 0.59 -4.31
C ILE A 29 -9.04 -0.73 -3.70
N PHE A 30 -8.09 -1.64 -3.51
CA PHE A 30 -8.31 -2.96 -2.92
C PHE A 30 -7.82 -2.99 -1.48
N GLY A 31 -8.70 -3.33 -0.55
CA GLY A 31 -8.42 -3.42 0.88
C GLY A 31 -8.11 -4.83 1.35
N LEU A 32 -7.02 -5.01 2.08
CA LEU A 32 -6.76 -6.20 2.89
C LEU A 32 -7.11 -5.87 4.35
N LEU A 33 -8.31 -6.25 4.80
CA LEU A 33 -8.81 -5.99 6.15
C LEU A 33 -8.58 -7.20 7.06
N GLY A 34 -8.13 -6.97 8.29
CA GLY A 34 -7.95 -8.06 9.26
C GLY A 34 -7.30 -7.60 10.56
N LYS A 35 -7.44 -8.39 11.62
CA LYS A 35 -6.77 -8.16 12.89
C LYS A 35 -5.24 -8.23 12.74
N ASN A 36 -4.51 -7.78 13.75
CA ASN A 36 -3.05 -7.97 13.79
C ASN A 36 -2.74 -9.47 13.76
N GLY A 37 -1.74 -9.86 12.95
CA GLY A 37 -1.41 -11.27 12.73
C GLY A 37 -2.30 -12.00 11.72
N ALA A 38 -3.28 -11.34 11.08
CA ALA A 38 -4.14 -11.99 10.07
C ALA A 38 -3.42 -12.34 8.74
N GLY A 39 -2.17 -11.91 8.54
CA GLY A 39 -1.40 -12.19 7.32
C GLY A 39 -1.27 -11.01 6.35
N LYS A 40 -1.85 -9.84 6.64
CA LYS A 40 -1.86 -8.65 5.76
C LYS A 40 -0.47 -8.21 5.30
N THR A 41 0.41 -7.86 6.24
CA THR A 41 1.80 -7.43 5.95
C THR A 41 2.60 -8.54 5.26
N THR A 42 2.36 -9.82 5.59
CA THR A 42 2.99 -10.94 4.90
C THR A 42 2.57 -11.00 3.44
N THR A 43 1.30 -10.76 3.16
CA THR A 43 0.77 -10.68 1.78
C THR A 43 1.39 -9.50 1.02
N ILE A 44 1.45 -8.30 1.62
CA ILE A 44 2.16 -7.15 1.01
C ILE A 44 3.63 -7.47 0.72
N LYS A 45 4.34 -8.11 1.65
CA LYS A 45 5.75 -8.51 1.43
C LYS A 45 5.92 -9.51 0.29
N MET A 46 4.95 -10.37 0.05
CA MET A 46 4.97 -11.26 -1.12
C MET A 46 4.67 -10.50 -2.41
N LEU A 47 3.70 -9.59 -2.41
CA LEU A 47 3.40 -8.71 -3.55
C LEU A 47 4.57 -7.80 -3.93
N THR A 48 5.35 -7.35 -2.94
CA THR A 48 6.54 -6.50 -3.16
C THR A 48 7.82 -7.30 -3.42
N LEU A 49 7.71 -8.62 -3.57
CA LEU A 49 8.84 -9.54 -3.82
C LEU A 49 9.90 -9.54 -2.69
N GLN A 50 9.55 -9.04 -1.50
CA GLN A 50 10.41 -9.12 -0.31
C GLN A 50 10.38 -10.52 0.32
N LEU A 51 9.30 -11.28 0.08
CA LEU A 51 9.14 -12.66 0.49
C LEU A 51 8.67 -13.50 -0.68
N LYS A 52 9.24 -14.70 -0.84
CA LYS A 52 8.70 -15.71 -1.77
C LYS A 52 7.59 -16.50 -1.08
N PRO A 53 6.49 -16.81 -1.78
CA PRO A 53 5.51 -17.78 -1.30
C PRO A 53 6.17 -19.13 -0.98
N THR A 54 5.62 -19.88 -0.02
CA THR A 54 6.01 -21.28 0.23
C THR A 54 5.37 -22.20 -0.81
N ALA A 55 4.16 -21.85 -1.28
CA ALA A 55 3.45 -22.51 -2.37
C ALA A 55 2.46 -21.53 -3.00
N GLY A 56 1.93 -21.86 -4.19
CA GLY A 56 1.07 -20.99 -4.98
C GLY A 56 1.87 -19.97 -5.78
N GLU A 57 1.19 -19.15 -6.55
CA GLU A 57 1.78 -18.24 -7.50
C GLU A 57 1.14 -16.85 -7.45
N ILE A 58 1.91 -15.83 -7.82
CA ILE A 58 1.44 -14.45 -7.94
C ILE A 58 1.81 -13.97 -9.34
N PHE A 59 0.84 -13.34 -10.02
CA PHE A 59 1.01 -12.81 -11.36
C PHE A 59 0.74 -11.30 -11.38
N PHE A 60 1.51 -10.59 -12.20
CA PHE A 60 1.29 -9.19 -12.53
C PHE A 60 1.10 -9.07 -14.05
N ASP A 61 -0.10 -8.65 -14.48
CA ASP A 61 -0.48 -8.61 -15.89
C ASP A 61 -0.19 -9.94 -16.61
N GLY A 62 -0.54 -11.06 -15.98
CA GLY A 62 -0.34 -12.43 -16.49
C GLY A 62 1.11 -12.92 -16.42
N ARG A 63 2.05 -12.13 -15.91
CA ARG A 63 3.45 -12.54 -15.74
C ARG A 63 3.70 -13.06 -14.33
N PRO A 64 4.25 -14.25 -14.16
CA PRO A 64 4.60 -14.76 -12.84
C PRO A 64 5.70 -13.92 -12.19
N THR A 65 5.71 -13.87 -10.87
CA THR A 65 6.74 -13.11 -10.13
C THR A 65 8.15 -13.65 -10.34
N ASN A 66 8.29 -14.94 -10.53
CA ASN A 66 9.60 -15.58 -10.76
C ASN A 66 10.10 -15.27 -12.19
N GLY A 67 11.30 -14.69 -12.28
CA GLY A 67 11.93 -14.30 -13.55
C GLY A 67 11.46 -12.95 -14.13
N ASN A 68 10.55 -12.24 -13.44
CA ASN A 68 10.05 -10.93 -13.86
C ASN A 68 10.23 -9.85 -12.78
N GLU A 69 11.13 -10.06 -11.82
CA GLU A 69 11.25 -9.23 -10.61
C GLU A 69 11.55 -7.76 -10.92
N ILE A 70 12.44 -7.48 -11.88
CA ILE A 70 12.82 -6.11 -12.26
C ILE A 70 11.62 -5.38 -12.88
N PHE A 71 10.93 -6.04 -13.81
CA PHE A 71 9.73 -5.50 -14.43
C PHE A 71 8.65 -5.21 -13.40
N ILE A 72 8.36 -6.16 -12.51
CA ILE A 72 7.32 -6.00 -11.49
C ILE A 72 7.69 -4.87 -10.52
N LYS A 73 8.94 -4.82 -10.04
CA LYS A 73 9.40 -3.73 -9.16
C LYS A 73 9.28 -2.35 -9.79
N SER A 74 9.45 -2.23 -11.12
CA SER A 74 9.26 -0.96 -11.82
C SER A 74 7.81 -0.48 -11.84
N LEU A 75 6.84 -1.40 -11.67
CA LEU A 75 5.41 -1.08 -11.59
C LEU A 75 4.97 -0.67 -10.19
N LEU A 76 5.75 -1.01 -9.16
CA LEU A 76 5.32 -0.96 -7.75
C LEU A 76 5.90 0.23 -7.01
N GLY A 77 5.06 1.00 -6.34
CA GLY A 77 5.44 1.87 -5.24
C GLY A 77 5.04 1.24 -3.90
N LEU A 78 5.91 1.31 -2.90
CA LEU A 78 5.64 0.78 -1.56
C LEU A 78 5.72 1.87 -0.51
N VAL A 79 4.67 1.99 0.27
CA VAL A 79 4.61 2.79 1.50
C VAL A 79 4.56 1.82 2.68
N PRO A 80 5.66 1.57 3.37
CA PRO A 80 5.69 0.67 4.52
C PRO A 80 5.00 1.28 5.73
N GLN A 81 4.63 0.43 6.69
CA GLN A 81 4.02 0.84 7.96
C GLN A 81 4.94 1.79 8.74
N HIS A 82 6.22 1.45 8.86
CA HIS A 82 7.21 2.25 9.56
C HIS A 82 7.84 3.31 8.66
N LEU A 83 8.05 4.50 9.23
CA LEU A 83 8.75 5.59 8.56
C LEU A 83 10.24 5.23 8.45
N ASN A 84 10.74 5.14 7.22
CA ASN A 84 12.12 4.74 6.90
C ASN A 84 12.83 5.80 6.05
N PHE A 85 12.94 7.00 6.59
CA PHE A 85 13.70 8.09 5.98
C PHE A 85 15.15 8.09 6.46
N ASP A 86 16.03 8.63 5.63
CA ASP A 86 17.31 9.11 6.11
C ASP A 86 17.07 10.38 6.94
N GLN A 87 17.36 10.27 8.23
CA GLN A 87 17.03 11.30 9.21
C GLN A 87 17.98 12.51 9.11
N ASP A 88 19.11 12.39 8.45
CA ASP A 88 20.11 13.43 8.29
C ASP A 88 19.91 14.25 7.00
N LEU A 89 19.04 13.78 6.12
CA LEU A 89 18.69 14.44 4.87
C LEU A 89 17.44 15.33 5.01
N THR A 90 17.40 16.38 4.19
CA THR A 90 16.20 17.21 3.99
C THR A 90 15.11 16.44 3.26
N VAL A 91 13.92 17.03 3.20
CA VAL A 91 12.77 16.51 2.42
C VAL A 91 13.17 16.30 0.96
N GLU A 92 13.80 17.31 0.34
CA GLU A 92 14.21 17.23 -1.08
C GLU A 92 15.29 16.18 -1.30
N GLU A 93 16.30 16.12 -0.43
CA GLU A 93 17.40 15.16 -0.56
C GLU A 93 16.92 13.71 -0.41
N ASN A 94 15.95 13.45 0.48
CA ASN A 94 15.31 12.13 0.56
C ASN A 94 14.61 11.74 -0.75
N LEU A 95 13.91 12.68 -1.41
CA LEU A 95 13.27 12.43 -2.70
C LEU A 95 14.30 12.27 -3.82
N GLU A 96 15.33 13.14 -3.85
CA GLU A 96 16.41 13.08 -4.84
C GLU A 96 17.17 11.75 -4.75
N LEU A 97 17.46 11.25 -3.54
CA LEU A 97 18.08 9.94 -3.33
C LEU A 97 17.26 8.83 -3.98
N HIS A 98 15.94 8.79 -3.71
CA HIS A 98 15.06 7.76 -4.29
C HIS A 98 14.92 7.91 -5.80
N ALA A 99 14.85 9.13 -6.33
CA ALA A 99 14.82 9.36 -7.77
C ALA A 99 16.09 8.85 -8.47
N ARG A 100 17.26 9.01 -7.84
CA ARG A 100 18.53 8.44 -8.34
C ARG A 100 18.54 6.91 -8.30
N LEU A 101 18.03 6.31 -7.22
CA LEU A 101 17.92 4.85 -7.11
C LEU A 101 17.03 4.25 -8.20
N HIS A 102 16.04 5.01 -8.68
CA HIS A 102 15.20 4.65 -9.83
C HIS A 102 15.75 5.13 -11.18
N HIS A 103 17.01 5.60 -11.23
CA HIS A 103 17.72 6.03 -12.44
C HIS A 103 17.04 7.15 -13.25
N LEU A 104 16.24 8.02 -12.59
CA LEU A 104 15.63 9.16 -13.28
C LEU A 104 16.71 10.16 -13.73
N PRO A 105 16.64 10.71 -14.95
CA PRO A 105 17.54 11.77 -15.43
C PRO A 105 17.46 13.04 -14.57
N LYS A 106 18.55 13.80 -14.45
CA LYS A 106 18.65 14.96 -13.55
C LYS A 106 17.52 16.00 -13.73
N ILE A 107 17.16 16.29 -14.98
CA ILE A 107 16.09 17.26 -15.28
C ILE A 107 14.75 16.72 -14.82
N GLU A 108 14.42 15.49 -15.18
CA GLU A 108 13.18 14.82 -14.80
C GLU A 108 13.03 14.68 -13.29
N ARG A 109 14.13 14.40 -12.56
CA ARG A 109 14.10 14.34 -11.08
C ARG A 109 13.61 15.63 -10.47
N ARG A 110 14.17 16.78 -10.92
CA ARG A 110 13.82 18.09 -10.39
C ARG A 110 12.33 18.40 -10.63
N GLU A 111 11.87 18.24 -11.87
CA GLU A 111 10.47 18.47 -12.25
C GLU A 111 9.53 17.57 -11.44
N ARG A 112 9.88 16.29 -11.31
CA ARG A 112 9.09 15.32 -10.57
C ARG A 112 9.03 15.61 -9.08
N ILE A 113 10.12 16.04 -8.46
CA ILE A 113 10.15 16.45 -7.06
C ILE A 113 9.29 17.68 -6.84
N ASP A 114 9.38 18.68 -7.72
CA ASP A 114 8.55 19.90 -7.66
C ASP A 114 7.06 19.56 -7.75
N GLU A 115 6.67 18.74 -8.74
CA GLU A 115 5.31 18.24 -8.91
C GLU A 115 4.78 17.54 -7.65
N LEU A 116 5.55 16.59 -7.11
CA LEU A 116 5.14 15.79 -5.97
C LEU A 116 5.07 16.58 -4.67
N LEU A 117 6.01 17.49 -4.41
CA LEU A 117 5.95 18.36 -3.24
C LEU A 117 4.72 19.26 -3.27
N LYS A 118 4.40 19.82 -4.45
CA LYS A 118 3.18 20.61 -4.65
C LYS A 118 1.92 19.77 -4.44
N PHE A 119 1.90 18.55 -4.96
CA PHE A 119 0.76 17.64 -4.84
C PHE A 119 0.36 17.34 -3.38
N VAL A 120 1.35 17.29 -2.46
CA VAL A 120 1.12 17.03 -1.03
C VAL A 120 1.30 18.24 -0.12
N GLU A 121 1.44 19.44 -0.68
CA GLU A 121 1.58 20.71 0.06
C GLU A 121 2.79 20.72 1.02
N LEU A 122 3.95 20.24 0.54
CA LEU A 122 5.20 20.21 1.29
C LEU A 122 6.28 21.14 0.71
N GLU A 123 5.96 22.03 -0.24
CA GLU A 123 6.95 22.93 -0.87
C GLU A 123 7.66 23.84 0.16
N LYS A 124 6.92 24.33 1.14
CA LYS A 124 7.45 25.26 2.16
C LYS A 124 8.49 24.61 3.07
N VAL A 125 8.44 23.29 3.22
CA VAL A 125 9.36 22.51 4.08
C VAL A 125 10.39 21.72 3.27
N ARG A 126 10.53 22.02 1.99
CA ARG A 126 11.44 21.35 1.05
C ARG A 126 12.86 21.19 1.59
N ARG A 127 13.38 22.26 2.23
CA ARG A 127 14.74 22.32 2.77
C ARG A 127 14.83 21.99 4.25
N SER A 128 13.70 21.71 4.90
CA SER A 128 13.67 21.27 6.29
C SER A 128 14.19 19.84 6.41
N ASN A 129 14.85 19.57 7.54
CA ASN A 129 15.24 18.21 7.87
C ASN A 129 13.99 17.35 8.14
N VAL A 130 14.00 16.09 7.71
CA VAL A 130 12.85 15.19 7.91
C VAL A 130 12.51 15.00 9.39
N ARG A 131 13.47 15.16 10.31
CA ARG A 131 13.22 15.09 11.77
C ARG A 131 12.20 16.14 12.22
N GLU A 132 12.21 17.32 11.61
CA GLU A 132 11.37 18.47 11.97
C GLU A 132 9.90 18.32 11.54
N LEU A 133 9.61 17.36 10.66
CA LEU A 133 8.27 17.16 10.13
C LEU A 133 7.35 16.52 11.15
N SER A 134 6.06 16.94 11.15
CA SER A 134 5.00 16.24 11.86
C SER A 134 4.78 14.82 11.31
N GLY A 135 4.12 13.94 12.09
CA GLY A 135 3.80 12.58 11.65
C GLY A 135 3.03 12.53 10.34
N GLY A 136 2.04 13.41 10.19
CA GLY A 136 1.25 13.51 8.95
C GLY A 136 2.06 14.02 7.75
N MET A 137 2.97 14.98 7.97
CA MET A 137 3.90 15.43 6.92
C MET A 137 4.85 14.31 6.49
N LYS A 138 5.40 13.57 7.46
CA LYS A 138 6.24 12.39 7.18
C LYS A 138 5.47 11.33 6.39
N ARG A 139 4.20 11.07 6.72
CA ARG A 139 3.38 10.10 5.98
C ARG A 139 3.14 10.56 4.54
N ARG A 140 2.80 11.85 4.33
CA ARG A 140 2.65 12.40 2.97
C ARG A 140 3.96 12.33 2.17
N LEU A 141 5.09 12.65 2.79
CA LEU A 141 6.40 12.51 2.16
C LEU A 141 6.69 11.05 1.78
N LEU A 142 6.34 10.08 2.63
CA LEU A 142 6.55 8.66 2.34
C LEU A 142 5.73 8.20 1.13
N ILE A 143 4.49 8.70 0.99
CA ILE A 143 3.64 8.41 -0.16
C ILE A 143 4.25 8.96 -1.44
N ILE A 144 4.66 10.23 -1.48
CA ILE A 144 5.23 10.81 -2.71
C ILE A 144 6.60 10.22 -3.05
N ARG A 145 7.36 9.79 -2.07
CA ARG A 145 8.61 9.05 -2.30
C ARG A 145 8.35 7.74 -3.06
N ALA A 146 7.28 7.03 -2.70
CA ALA A 146 6.87 5.82 -3.40
C ALA A 146 6.34 6.09 -4.82
N LEU A 147 5.96 7.33 -5.13
CA LEU A 147 5.45 7.76 -6.44
C LEU A 147 6.53 8.33 -7.36
N ILE A 148 7.77 8.46 -6.90
CA ILE A 148 8.83 9.19 -7.61
C ILE A 148 9.09 8.65 -9.02
N HIS A 149 9.03 7.35 -9.22
CA HIS A 149 9.28 6.64 -10.47
C HIS A 149 8.01 6.34 -11.29
N ARG A 150 6.88 6.99 -10.97
CA ARG A 150 5.57 6.85 -11.64
C ARG A 150 5.06 5.40 -11.67
N PRO A 151 4.93 4.73 -10.52
CA PRO A 151 4.41 3.37 -10.45
C PRO A 151 2.97 3.30 -10.94
N LYS A 152 2.57 2.13 -11.44
CA LYS A 152 1.16 1.83 -11.81
C LYS A 152 0.36 1.28 -10.64
N ILE A 153 1.05 0.74 -9.63
CA ILE A 153 0.46 0.10 -8.47
C ILE A 153 1.12 0.69 -7.22
N LEU A 154 0.32 1.14 -6.27
CA LEU A 154 0.78 1.66 -4.99
C LEU A 154 0.32 0.72 -3.86
N LEU A 155 1.28 0.17 -3.14
CA LEU A 155 1.04 -0.71 -2.00
C LEU A 155 1.22 0.09 -0.71
N LEU A 156 0.20 0.14 0.14
CA LEU A 156 0.16 0.91 1.38
C LEU A 156 -0.02 -0.04 2.56
N ASP A 157 1.02 -0.21 3.38
CA ASP A 157 0.93 -1.06 4.57
C ASP A 157 0.55 -0.21 5.78
N GLU A 158 -0.72 -0.31 6.21
CA GLU A 158 -1.33 0.45 7.31
C GLU A 158 -1.04 1.97 7.23
N PRO A 159 -1.52 2.65 6.16
CA PRO A 159 -1.08 4.01 5.82
C PRO A 159 -1.44 5.07 6.86
N THR A 160 -2.44 4.84 7.71
CA THR A 160 -2.94 5.84 8.65
C THR A 160 -2.77 5.45 10.11
N VAL A 161 -2.04 4.36 10.38
CA VAL A 161 -1.77 3.92 11.74
C VAL A 161 -1.07 5.01 12.55
N ALA A 162 -1.49 5.19 13.82
CA ALA A 162 -0.96 6.19 14.75
C ALA A 162 -1.08 7.66 14.29
N LEU A 163 -1.99 7.95 13.37
CA LEU A 163 -2.36 9.33 12.97
C LEU A 163 -3.67 9.74 13.64
N ASP A 164 -3.77 11.02 13.98
CA ASP A 164 -5.01 11.60 14.47
C ASP A 164 -6.11 11.63 13.37
N PRO A 165 -7.40 11.72 13.74
CA PRO A 165 -8.50 11.63 12.77
C PRO A 165 -8.46 12.68 11.64
N GLN A 166 -7.99 13.90 11.92
CA GLN A 166 -7.93 14.95 10.91
C GLN A 166 -6.83 14.67 9.88
N VAL A 167 -5.66 14.22 10.34
CA VAL A 167 -4.56 13.85 9.46
C VAL A 167 -4.90 12.60 8.67
N ARG A 168 -5.59 11.64 9.26
CA ARG A 168 -6.07 10.42 8.58
C ARG A 168 -6.95 10.78 7.39
N ARG A 169 -7.92 11.69 7.55
CA ARG A 169 -8.79 12.14 6.45
C ARG A 169 -8.01 12.77 5.30
N LYS A 170 -7.00 13.58 5.59
CA LYS A 170 -6.12 14.15 4.55
C LYS A 170 -5.35 13.08 3.77
N ILE A 171 -4.92 12.00 4.43
CA ILE A 171 -4.29 10.87 3.74
C ILE A 171 -5.31 10.12 2.88
N TRP A 172 -6.54 9.93 3.34
CA TRP A 172 -7.61 9.32 2.54
C TRP A 172 -7.92 10.13 1.28
N GLU A 173 -8.07 11.45 1.40
CA GLU A 173 -8.26 12.35 0.24
C GLU A 173 -7.10 12.24 -0.76
N LEU A 174 -5.86 12.12 -0.27
CA LEU A 174 -4.69 11.91 -1.11
C LEU A 174 -4.76 10.57 -1.86
N ILE A 175 -5.16 9.49 -1.18
CA ILE A 175 -5.34 8.17 -1.77
C ILE A 175 -6.42 8.21 -2.88
N ILE A 176 -7.55 8.86 -2.63
CA ILE A 176 -8.62 9.03 -3.62
C ILE A 176 -8.12 9.82 -4.85
N LYS A 177 -7.34 10.90 -4.65
CA LYS A 177 -6.74 11.66 -5.75
C LYS A 177 -5.79 10.80 -6.61
N LEU A 178 -5.02 9.91 -5.98
CA LEU A 178 -4.13 8.98 -6.68
C LEU A 178 -4.91 7.93 -7.50
N LYS A 179 -6.00 7.39 -6.96
CA LYS A 179 -6.93 6.53 -7.71
C LYS A 179 -7.48 7.25 -8.94
N ALA A 180 -7.92 8.49 -8.79
CA ALA A 180 -8.45 9.29 -9.90
C ALA A 180 -7.42 9.54 -11.03
N GLN A 181 -6.11 9.42 -10.72
CA GLN A 181 -5.03 9.44 -11.71
C GLN A 181 -4.77 8.07 -12.37
N GLY A 182 -5.58 7.06 -12.08
CA GLY A 182 -5.49 5.72 -12.66
C GLY A 182 -4.50 4.78 -11.96
N ILE A 183 -4.00 5.14 -10.78
CA ILE A 183 -3.12 4.27 -10.00
C ILE A 183 -3.97 3.19 -9.31
N THR A 184 -3.59 1.93 -9.47
CA THR A 184 -4.15 0.82 -8.69
C THR A 184 -3.58 0.87 -7.29
N ILE A 185 -4.44 0.80 -6.26
CA ILE A 185 -4.01 0.92 -4.88
C ILE A 185 -4.36 -0.34 -4.11
N VAL A 186 -3.41 -0.90 -3.40
CA VAL A 186 -3.62 -2.01 -2.46
C VAL A 186 -3.25 -1.51 -1.07
N LEU A 187 -4.20 -1.50 -0.16
CA LEU A 187 -3.92 -1.10 1.21
C LEU A 187 -4.22 -2.21 2.21
N THR A 188 -3.42 -2.28 3.25
CA THR A 188 -3.74 -3.07 4.43
C THR A 188 -4.26 -2.16 5.52
N THR A 189 -5.24 -2.63 6.25
CA THR A 189 -5.75 -1.91 7.41
C THR A 189 -6.37 -2.86 8.43
N HIS A 190 -6.43 -2.42 9.66
CA HIS A 190 -7.27 -2.99 10.70
C HIS A 190 -8.40 -2.01 11.12
N TYR A 191 -8.44 -0.81 10.51
CA TYR A 191 -9.52 0.16 10.70
C TYR A 191 -10.63 -0.11 9.68
N ILE A 192 -11.78 -0.52 10.17
CA ILE A 192 -12.95 -0.86 9.35
C ILE A 192 -13.45 0.37 8.59
N GLU A 193 -13.50 1.53 9.28
CA GLU A 193 -13.87 2.82 8.69
C GLU A 193 -12.98 3.20 7.49
N GLU A 194 -11.68 2.90 7.55
CA GLU A 194 -10.77 3.15 6.42
C GLU A 194 -11.09 2.27 5.21
N ALA A 195 -11.35 0.98 5.47
CA ALA A 195 -11.72 0.05 4.40
C ALA A 195 -13.07 0.44 3.76
N GLU A 196 -14.05 0.80 4.57
CA GLU A 196 -15.39 1.22 4.12
C GLU A 196 -15.35 2.52 3.31
N PHE A 197 -14.53 3.49 3.73
CA PHE A 197 -14.44 4.80 3.08
C PHE A 197 -13.64 4.77 1.78
N LEU A 198 -12.56 3.99 1.71
CA LEU A 198 -11.60 4.03 0.60
C LEU A 198 -11.79 2.93 -0.43
N CYS A 199 -12.13 1.71 -0.01
CA CYS A 199 -11.97 0.54 -0.85
C CYS A 199 -13.17 0.29 -1.74
N ASP A 200 -12.92 -0.05 -3.01
CA ASP A 200 -13.95 -0.57 -3.91
C ASP A 200 -14.31 -2.00 -3.54
N ARG A 201 -13.26 -2.82 -3.24
CA ARG A 201 -13.39 -4.21 -2.82
C ARG A 201 -12.50 -4.47 -1.61
N VAL A 202 -12.96 -5.35 -0.75
CA VAL A 202 -12.26 -5.72 0.48
C VAL A 202 -12.13 -7.23 0.59
N ALA A 203 -10.92 -7.70 0.80
CA ALA A 203 -10.61 -9.06 1.22
C ALA A 203 -10.44 -9.07 2.75
N ILE A 204 -11.30 -9.79 3.44
CA ILE A 204 -11.21 -9.99 4.90
C ILE A 204 -10.33 -11.20 5.17
N LEU A 205 -9.22 -10.96 5.86
CA LEU A 205 -8.28 -12.00 6.27
C LEU A 205 -8.45 -12.32 7.77
N ASN A 206 -8.49 -13.61 8.09
CA ASN A 206 -8.48 -14.10 9.46
C ASN A 206 -7.54 -15.28 9.59
N ARG A 207 -6.57 -15.23 10.50
CA ARG A 207 -5.58 -16.31 10.79
C ARG A 207 -4.92 -16.87 9.52
N GLY A 208 -4.52 -15.98 8.61
CA GLY A 208 -3.86 -16.33 7.34
C GLY A 208 -4.78 -16.80 6.22
N ARG A 209 -6.10 -16.82 6.42
CA ARG A 209 -7.07 -17.27 5.41
C ARG A 209 -7.96 -16.14 4.93
N LEU A 210 -8.37 -16.21 3.69
CA LEU A 210 -9.40 -15.34 3.13
C LEU A 210 -10.78 -15.87 3.58
N VAL A 211 -11.51 -15.04 4.34
CA VAL A 211 -12.83 -15.41 4.87
C VAL A 211 -13.99 -14.74 4.12
N ALA A 212 -13.74 -13.60 3.48
CA ALA A 212 -14.68 -12.95 2.57
C ALA A 212 -13.92 -12.06 1.57
N LEU A 213 -14.51 -11.88 0.39
CA LEU A 213 -14.04 -10.96 -0.65
C LEU A 213 -15.24 -10.48 -1.45
N ASP A 214 -15.53 -9.20 -1.39
CA ASP A 214 -16.56 -8.58 -2.22
C ASP A 214 -16.36 -7.05 -2.27
N THR A 215 -17.23 -6.35 -3.01
CA THR A 215 -17.35 -4.90 -2.92
C THR A 215 -17.73 -4.48 -1.50
N THR A 216 -17.30 -3.29 -1.08
CA THR A 216 -17.71 -2.75 0.23
C THR A 216 -19.23 -2.68 0.36
N GLN A 217 -19.94 -2.33 -0.72
CA GLN A 217 -21.40 -2.27 -0.75
C GLN A 217 -22.04 -3.63 -0.47
N ASN A 218 -21.55 -4.72 -1.10
CA ASN A 218 -22.06 -6.06 -0.89
C ASN A 218 -21.77 -6.59 0.51
N LEU A 219 -20.56 -6.33 1.04
CA LEU A 219 -20.19 -6.71 2.40
C LEU A 219 -21.01 -5.98 3.46
N CYS A 220 -21.54 -4.78 3.13
CA CYS A 220 -22.42 -3.99 3.98
C CYS A 220 -23.93 -4.27 3.74
N ALA A 221 -24.29 -5.22 2.87
CA ALA A 221 -25.69 -5.47 2.50
C ALA A 221 -26.56 -5.83 3.72
N GLY A 222 -27.31 -4.85 4.22
CA GLY A 222 -28.18 -4.97 5.40
C GLY A 222 -27.51 -4.81 6.76
N HIS A 223 -26.19 -4.65 6.80
CA HIS A 223 -25.39 -4.49 8.04
C HIS A 223 -24.22 -3.52 7.80
N SER A 224 -23.52 -3.11 8.86
CA SER A 224 -22.25 -2.39 8.72
C SER A 224 -21.12 -3.35 8.35
N LEU A 225 -20.06 -2.83 7.72
CA LEU A 225 -18.84 -3.62 7.49
C LEU A 225 -18.26 -4.16 8.82
N GLU A 226 -18.47 -3.41 9.90
CA GLU A 226 -18.03 -3.82 11.25
C GLU A 226 -18.76 -5.06 11.75
N GLU A 227 -20.08 -5.13 11.60
CA GLU A 227 -20.88 -6.31 11.99
C GLU A 227 -20.47 -7.54 11.17
N THR A 228 -20.31 -7.37 9.87
CA THR A 228 -19.82 -8.43 8.97
C THR A 228 -18.43 -8.90 9.37
N PHE A 229 -17.51 -7.98 9.64
CA PHE A 229 -16.14 -8.30 10.07
C PHE A 229 -16.12 -9.06 11.39
N ILE A 230 -16.92 -8.63 12.38
CA ILE A 230 -17.01 -9.31 13.69
C ILE A 230 -17.56 -10.72 13.51
N ALA A 231 -18.61 -10.90 12.70
CA ALA A 231 -19.22 -12.21 12.45
C ALA A 231 -18.23 -13.21 11.83
N LEU A 232 -17.41 -12.75 10.87
CA LEU A 232 -16.44 -13.57 10.12
C LEU A 232 -15.11 -13.81 10.86
N THR A 233 -14.80 -13.05 11.90
CA THR A 233 -13.50 -13.09 12.59
C THR A 233 -13.56 -13.51 14.06
N LYS A 234 -14.70 -14.08 14.49
CA LYS A 234 -14.89 -14.67 15.81
C LYS A 234 -13.99 -15.89 16.05
#